data_21eb6812acbcfc9cb4dcd5c60f4366aa
#
_entry.id   21eb6812acbcfc9cb4dcd5c60f4366aa
#
_cell.length_a   1.000
_cell.length_b   1.000
_cell.length_c   1.000
_cell.angle_alpha   90.00
_cell.angle_beta   90.00
_cell.angle_gamma   90.00
#
_symmetry.space_group_name_H-M   'P 1'
#
loop_
_entity.id
_entity.type
_entity.pdbx_description
1 polymer ?
#
loop_
_entity_poly.entity_id
_entity_poly.type
_entity_poly.pdbx_seq_one_letter_code
_entity_poly.pdbx_strand_id
1 'polypeptide(L)'
;MIRLWSPPTPHTRASHPAIAAALKDCRQAFLSVALFSAMVNLLMLAGPLYMLQVYDRVLASHSVPTLIALSVLLCGAFALQASMDLIRNRVVTRSAGFLDEHLSTVAHKAIIRLSATSRSTGEAHEPVRDLDQIRSFLTGQGPIAIVDLPWIPVFLLICCLIHPWLGILSLVGGVMLATAALLTERASRAPAREANRSARARSIMLEADRRNSETTTAMGLEAALTQRWQALNAGYLAAVELSSDVISFYTSL
;
A
#
# COMPACT_ATOMS: atom_id res chain seq x y z
N MET A 1 50.57 23.62 -17.54
CA MET A 1 50.20 23.09 -16.21
C MET A 1 48.82 22.48 -16.30
N ILE A 2 48.73 21.17 -16.51
CA ILE A 2 47.50 20.40 -16.68
C ILE A 2 47.06 19.97 -15.27
N ARG A 3 45.93 20.52 -14.78
CA ARG A 3 45.31 20.03 -13.55
C ARG A 3 44.61 18.71 -13.86
N LEU A 4 45.15 17.62 -13.33
CA LEU A 4 44.57 16.30 -13.34
C LEU A 4 43.22 16.33 -12.60
N TRP A 5 42.17 16.03 -13.34
CA TRP A 5 40.83 15.78 -12.79
C TRP A 5 40.87 14.52 -11.94
N SER A 6 40.68 14.66 -10.63
CA SER A 6 40.45 13.53 -9.72
C SER A 6 38.97 13.20 -9.68
N PRO A 7 38.58 11.93 -9.93
CA PRO A 7 37.18 11.53 -9.83
C PRO A 7 36.69 11.69 -8.37
N PRO A 8 35.42 12.09 -8.16
CA PRO A 8 34.86 12.18 -6.82
C PRO A 8 34.86 10.79 -6.18
N THR A 9 35.41 10.68 -4.98
CA THR A 9 35.40 9.48 -4.15
C THR A 9 33.94 9.04 -3.93
N PRO A 10 33.65 7.73 -3.98
CA PRO A 10 32.29 7.24 -3.69
C PRO A 10 31.94 7.65 -2.27
N HIS A 11 30.90 8.47 -2.13
CA HIS A 11 30.36 8.89 -0.85
C HIS A 11 29.97 7.63 -0.07
N THR A 12 30.81 7.28 0.91
CA THR A 12 30.47 6.35 1.98
C THR A 12 29.07 6.66 2.46
N ARG A 13 28.22 5.62 2.51
CA ARG A 13 26.92 5.63 3.16
C ARG A 13 27.06 6.21 4.56
N ALA A 14 26.95 7.51 4.69
CA ALA A 14 26.76 8.17 5.96
C ALA A 14 25.36 7.74 6.42
N SER A 15 25.29 6.75 7.27
CA SER A 15 24.11 6.46 8.07
C SER A 15 23.87 7.71 8.93
N HIS A 16 23.00 8.60 8.43
CA HIS A 16 22.62 9.79 9.18
C HIS A 16 22.12 9.33 10.55
N PRO A 17 22.70 9.80 11.67
CA PRO A 17 22.26 9.41 13.02
C PRO A 17 20.78 9.68 13.25
N ALA A 18 20.18 10.64 12.51
CA ALA A 18 18.77 10.93 12.49
C ALA A 18 17.93 9.77 11.90
N ILE A 19 18.41 9.07 10.88
CA ILE A 19 17.70 7.91 10.28
C ILE A 19 17.77 6.72 11.24
N ALA A 20 18.89 6.51 11.91
CA ALA A 20 19.04 5.43 12.88
C ALA A 20 18.18 5.66 14.14
N ALA A 21 18.04 6.91 14.59
CA ALA A 21 17.13 7.27 15.69
C ALA A 21 15.66 7.09 15.28
N ALA A 22 15.25 7.58 14.12
CA ALA A 22 13.90 7.39 13.59
C ALA A 22 13.54 5.90 13.39
N LEU A 23 14.49 5.07 12.95
CA LEU A 23 14.32 3.62 12.86
C LEU A 23 14.17 2.94 14.23
N LYS A 24 14.83 3.45 15.28
CA LYS A 24 14.71 2.91 16.63
C LYS A 24 13.33 3.23 17.23
N ASP A 25 12.83 4.44 17.01
CA ASP A 25 11.48 4.83 17.44
C ASP A 25 10.39 4.08 16.64
N CYS A 26 10.62 3.85 15.35
CA CYS A 26 9.78 2.97 14.53
C CYS A 26 9.76 1.52 15.04
N ARG A 27 10.84 1.01 15.64
CA ARG A 27 10.87 -0.36 16.18
C ARG A 27 9.86 -0.57 17.30
N GLN A 28 9.69 0.40 18.20
CA GLN A 28 8.68 0.30 19.27
C GLN A 28 7.27 0.34 18.70
N ALA A 29 7.01 1.21 17.70
CA ALA A 29 5.73 1.24 17.00
C ALA A 29 5.45 -0.07 16.25
N PHE A 30 6.44 -0.64 15.55
CA PHE A 30 6.31 -1.94 14.91
C PHE A 30 6.05 -3.06 15.90
N LEU A 31 6.70 -3.06 17.05
CA LEU A 31 6.47 -4.07 18.09
C LEU A 31 5.05 -3.98 18.65
N SER A 32 4.54 -2.78 18.90
CA SER A 32 3.15 -2.60 19.35
C SER A 32 2.15 -3.03 18.29
N VAL A 33 2.37 -2.67 17.02
CA VAL A 33 1.55 -3.15 15.88
C VAL A 33 1.57 -4.67 15.80
N ALA A 34 2.74 -5.30 15.95
CA ALA A 34 2.87 -6.77 15.94
C ALA A 34 2.10 -7.42 17.10
N LEU A 35 2.13 -6.81 18.29
CA LEU A 35 1.38 -7.32 19.44
C LEU A 35 -0.13 -7.22 19.21
N PHE A 36 -0.63 -6.07 18.71
CA PHE A 36 -2.04 -5.92 18.37
C PHE A 36 -2.45 -6.85 17.24
N SER A 37 -1.61 -7.03 16.20
CA SER A 37 -1.83 -8.00 15.14
C SER A 37 -1.93 -9.42 15.70
N ALA A 38 -1.08 -9.80 16.64
CA ALA A 38 -1.16 -11.10 17.29
C ALA A 38 -2.51 -11.31 17.99
N MET A 39 -2.97 -10.32 18.74
CA MET A 39 -4.27 -10.38 19.41
C MET A 39 -5.44 -10.47 18.41
N VAL A 40 -5.41 -9.65 17.35
CA VAL A 40 -6.43 -9.68 16.29
C VAL A 40 -6.47 -11.03 15.60
N ASN A 41 -5.31 -11.57 15.22
CA ASN A 41 -5.22 -12.87 14.56
C ASN A 41 -5.67 -14.03 15.48
N LEU A 42 -5.40 -13.97 16.78
CA LEU A 42 -5.94 -14.94 17.74
C LEU A 42 -7.47 -14.83 17.87
N LEU A 43 -8.01 -13.61 17.91
CA LEU A 43 -9.45 -13.38 17.97
C LEU A 43 -10.18 -13.82 16.70
N MET A 44 -9.48 -13.82 15.55
CA MET A 44 -10.02 -14.35 14.29
C MET A 44 -10.42 -15.84 14.39
N LEU A 45 -9.79 -16.60 15.27
CA LEU A 45 -10.14 -17.99 15.52
C LEU A 45 -11.48 -18.16 16.29
N ALA A 46 -12.01 -17.09 16.89
CA ALA A 46 -13.27 -17.14 17.63
C ALA A 46 -14.45 -17.59 16.76
N GLY A 47 -14.51 -17.16 15.49
CA GLY A 47 -15.55 -17.56 14.54
C GLY A 47 -15.57 -19.07 14.26
N PRO A 48 -14.48 -19.66 13.77
CA PRO A 48 -14.38 -21.11 13.59
C PRO A 48 -14.64 -21.92 14.87
N LEU A 49 -14.12 -21.48 16.02
CA LEU A 49 -14.35 -22.14 17.31
C LEU A 49 -15.82 -22.08 17.74
N TYR A 50 -16.48 -20.96 17.51
CA TYR A 50 -17.92 -20.82 17.75
C TYR A 50 -18.71 -21.81 16.88
N MET A 51 -18.41 -21.89 15.58
CA MET A 51 -19.07 -22.83 14.68
C MET A 51 -18.87 -24.28 15.14
N LEU A 52 -17.65 -24.66 15.52
CA LEU A 52 -17.36 -25.98 16.06
C LEU A 52 -18.20 -26.29 17.29
N GLN A 53 -18.28 -25.37 18.26
CA GLN A 53 -19.09 -25.53 19.47
C GLN A 53 -20.60 -25.60 19.18
N VAL A 54 -21.07 -24.85 18.18
CA VAL A 54 -22.46 -24.92 17.75
C VAL A 54 -22.80 -26.30 17.19
N TYR A 55 -21.97 -26.85 16.31
CA TYR A 55 -22.18 -28.17 15.72
C TYR A 55 -22.08 -29.29 16.76
N ASP A 56 -21.04 -29.29 17.57
CA ASP A 56 -20.76 -30.39 18.48
C ASP A 56 -21.67 -30.39 19.73
N ARG A 57 -22.02 -29.20 20.22
CA ARG A 57 -22.68 -29.07 21.51
C ARG A 57 -24.13 -28.58 21.41
N VAL A 58 -24.37 -27.53 20.63
CA VAL A 58 -25.71 -26.91 20.58
C VAL A 58 -26.66 -27.75 19.75
N LEU A 59 -26.24 -28.23 18.56
CA LEU A 59 -27.09 -29.08 17.72
C LEU A 59 -27.37 -30.43 18.39
N ALA A 60 -26.39 -31.03 19.04
CA ALA A 60 -26.56 -32.31 19.71
C ALA A 60 -27.49 -32.24 20.94
N SER A 61 -27.47 -31.13 21.69
CA SER A 61 -28.23 -30.95 22.91
C SER A 61 -29.54 -30.17 22.73
N HIS A 62 -29.76 -29.56 21.57
CA HIS A 62 -30.87 -28.61 21.30
C HIS A 62 -31.03 -27.50 22.37
N SER A 63 -29.91 -27.10 23.00
CA SER A 63 -29.90 -26.16 24.11
C SER A 63 -29.85 -24.71 23.61
N VAL A 64 -30.97 -24.01 23.60
CA VAL A 64 -31.06 -22.58 23.28
C VAL A 64 -30.24 -21.70 24.25
N PRO A 65 -30.20 -21.94 25.58
CA PRO A 65 -29.40 -21.16 26.49
C PRO A 65 -27.89 -21.20 26.15
N THR A 66 -27.40 -22.37 25.76
CA THR A 66 -25.97 -22.51 25.34
C THR A 66 -25.68 -21.72 24.07
N LEU A 67 -26.58 -21.72 23.10
CA LEU A 67 -26.48 -20.93 21.88
C LEU A 67 -26.37 -19.43 22.19
N ILE A 68 -27.28 -18.95 23.06
CA ILE A 68 -27.28 -17.53 23.46
C ILE A 68 -25.94 -17.14 24.14
N ALA A 69 -25.48 -17.97 25.09
CA ALA A 69 -24.23 -17.72 25.78
C ALA A 69 -23.02 -17.67 24.83
N LEU A 70 -22.91 -18.62 23.91
CA LEU A 70 -21.87 -18.66 22.90
C LEU A 70 -21.94 -17.46 21.93
N SER A 71 -23.16 -17.07 21.53
CA SER A 71 -23.34 -15.90 20.64
C SER A 71 -22.97 -14.60 21.32
N VAL A 72 -23.27 -14.42 22.59
CA VAL A 72 -22.84 -13.24 23.39
C VAL A 72 -21.32 -13.21 23.51
N LEU A 73 -20.70 -14.36 23.77
CA LEU A 73 -19.24 -14.47 23.82
C LEU A 73 -18.59 -14.08 22.47
N LEU A 74 -19.15 -14.57 21.37
CA LEU A 74 -18.67 -14.24 20.01
C LEU A 74 -18.82 -12.76 19.70
N CYS A 75 -19.97 -12.15 20.03
CA CYS A 75 -20.16 -10.71 19.88
C CYS A 75 -19.14 -9.90 20.69
N GLY A 76 -18.86 -10.34 21.92
CA GLY A 76 -17.82 -9.75 22.75
C GLY A 76 -16.42 -9.87 22.12
N ALA A 77 -16.09 -11.05 21.58
CA ALA A 77 -14.81 -11.27 20.89
C ALA A 77 -14.67 -10.37 19.64
N PHE A 78 -15.70 -10.24 18.82
CA PHE A 78 -15.69 -9.37 17.65
C PHE A 78 -15.64 -7.88 18.03
N ALA A 79 -16.32 -7.46 19.08
CA ALA A 79 -16.23 -6.10 19.58
C ALA A 79 -14.81 -5.78 20.07
N LEU A 80 -14.17 -6.72 20.78
CA LEU A 80 -12.78 -6.60 21.19
C LEU A 80 -11.85 -6.57 19.97
N GLN A 81 -12.04 -7.46 19.00
CA GLN A 81 -11.28 -7.48 17.75
C GLN A 81 -11.37 -6.15 17.01
N ALA A 82 -12.57 -5.62 16.82
CA ALA A 82 -12.78 -4.32 16.16
C ALA A 82 -12.07 -3.18 16.91
N SER A 83 -12.12 -3.22 18.25
CA SER A 83 -11.42 -2.23 19.08
C SER A 83 -9.90 -2.30 18.91
N MET A 84 -9.33 -3.52 18.87
CA MET A 84 -7.90 -3.74 18.65
C MET A 84 -7.46 -3.31 17.25
N ASP A 85 -8.28 -3.59 16.22
CA ASP A 85 -8.05 -3.12 14.85
C ASP A 85 -8.05 -1.59 14.75
N LEU A 86 -8.98 -0.92 15.41
CA LEU A 86 -9.01 0.55 15.46
C LEU A 86 -7.75 1.12 16.12
N ILE A 87 -7.31 0.54 17.22
CA ILE A 87 -6.09 0.97 17.92
C ILE A 87 -4.89 0.74 17.03
N ARG A 88 -4.76 -0.45 16.42
CA ARG A 88 -3.68 -0.82 15.50
C ARG A 88 -3.58 0.17 14.34
N ASN A 89 -4.69 0.44 13.67
CA ASN A 89 -4.75 1.40 12.56
C ASN A 89 -4.33 2.82 13.00
N ARG A 90 -4.76 3.27 14.18
CA ARG A 90 -4.33 4.57 14.73
C ARG A 90 -2.84 4.63 15.04
N VAL A 91 -2.27 3.55 15.60
CA VAL A 91 -0.82 3.47 15.86
C VAL A 91 -0.04 3.54 14.55
N VAL A 92 -0.43 2.78 13.52
CA VAL A 92 0.21 2.81 12.20
C VAL A 92 0.15 4.20 11.59
N THR A 93 -1.03 4.83 11.57
CA THR A 93 -1.22 6.17 10.99
C THR A 93 -0.39 7.24 11.72
N ARG A 94 -0.34 7.20 13.07
CA ARG A 94 0.47 8.14 13.85
C ARG A 94 1.96 7.95 13.64
N SER A 95 2.42 6.70 13.57
CA SER A 95 3.83 6.37 13.31
C SER A 95 4.26 6.82 11.92
N ALA A 96 3.38 6.66 10.92
CA ALA A 96 3.60 7.15 9.56
C ALA A 96 3.67 8.69 9.52
N GLY A 97 2.81 9.40 10.26
CA GLY A 97 2.85 10.86 10.38
C GLY A 97 4.15 11.37 11.00
N PHE A 98 4.63 10.72 12.06
CA PHE A 98 5.91 11.06 12.69
C PHE A 98 7.10 10.87 11.73
N LEU A 99 7.09 9.77 10.98
CA LEU A 99 8.12 9.50 9.98
C LEU A 99 8.08 10.52 8.83
N ASP A 100 6.89 10.91 8.39
CA ASP A 100 6.68 11.93 7.36
C ASP A 100 7.25 13.28 7.77
N GLU A 101 6.99 13.73 8.98
CA GLU A 101 7.51 15.01 9.50
C GLU A 101 9.04 15.06 9.48
N HIS A 102 9.71 13.96 9.83
CA HIS A 102 11.17 13.88 9.79
C HIS A 102 11.72 13.73 8.39
N LEU A 103 11.07 12.95 7.53
CA LEU A 103 11.53 12.71 6.15
C LEU A 103 11.24 13.89 5.22
N SER A 104 10.12 14.60 5.41
CA SER A 104 9.75 15.76 4.57
C SER A 104 10.81 16.86 4.60
N THR A 105 11.39 17.13 5.78
CA THR A 105 12.47 18.12 5.92
C THR A 105 13.75 17.69 5.20
N VAL A 106 14.10 16.42 5.26
CA VAL A 106 15.27 15.86 4.57
C VAL A 106 15.05 15.84 3.06
N ALA A 107 13.86 15.42 2.62
CA ALA A 107 13.47 15.39 1.21
C ALA A 107 13.45 16.81 0.62
N HIS A 108 12.87 17.79 1.32
CA HIS A 108 12.84 19.17 0.88
C HIS A 108 14.26 19.76 0.67
N LYS A 109 15.18 19.52 1.61
CA LYS A 109 16.57 19.90 1.47
C LYS A 109 17.26 19.21 0.29
N ALA A 110 16.96 17.94 0.05
CA ALA A 110 17.49 17.19 -1.09
C ALA A 110 16.97 17.75 -2.42
N ILE A 111 15.68 18.11 -2.50
CA ILE A 111 15.05 18.72 -3.69
C ILE A 111 15.71 20.06 -4.01
N ILE A 112 15.90 20.94 -3.01
CA ILE A 112 16.57 22.24 -3.23
C ILE A 112 17.98 22.02 -3.78
N ARG A 113 18.73 21.05 -3.28
CA ARG A 113 20.07 20.74 -3.77
C ARG A 113 20.07 20.16 -5.19
N LEU A 114 19.12 19.27 -5.51
CA LEU A 114 18.95 18.69 -6.84
C LEU A 114 18.51 19.76 -7.85
N SER A 115 17.56 20.63 -7.50
CA SER A 115 17.09 21.72 -8.34
C SER A 115 18.19 22.72 -8.68
N ALA A 116 19.12 22.94 -7.75
CA ALA A 116 20.30 23.79 -7.99
C ALA A 116 21.32 23.15 -8.95
N THR A 117 21.31 21.82 -9.09
CA THR A 117 22.30 21.07 -9.89
C THR A 117 21.74 20.61 -11.24
N SER A 118 20.42 20.37 -11.34
CA SER A 118 19.74 19.91 -12.56
C SER A 118 18.98 21.03 -13.24
N ARG A 119 19.36 21.36 -14.46
CA ARG A 119 18.67 22.33 -15.33
C ARG A 119 17.38 21.81 -15.96
N SER A 120 17.01 20.55 -15.75
CA SER A 120 15.77 19.98 -16.32
C SER A 120 14.60 20.13 -15.38
N THR A 121 13.65 20.93 -15.76
CA THR A 121 12.45 21.32 -14.99
C THR A 121 11.45 20.14 -14.77
N GLY A 122 11.65 19.01 -15.45
CA GLY A 122 10.76 17.85 -15.36
C GLY A 122 11.12 16.85 -14.26
N GLU A 123 12.39 16.72 -13.90
CA GLU A 123 12.89 15.74 -12.94
C GLU A 123 12.77 16.22 -11.48
N ALA A 124 12.59 17.52 -11.25
CA ALA A 124 12.55 18.10 -9.90
C ALA A 124 11.30 17.70 -9.09
N HIS A 125 10.23 17.21 -9.73
CA HIS A 125 8.99 16.79 -9.06
C HIS A 125 8.96 15.29 -8.71
N GLU A 126 9.87 14.49 -9.24
CA GLU A 126 9.93 13.05 -9.02
C GLU A 126 10.17 12.67 -7.54
N PRO A 127 11.11 13.31 -6.80
CA PRO A 127 11.39 12.98 -5.41
C PRO A 127 10.22 13.26 -4.44
N VAL A 128 9.40 14.28 -4.71
CA VAL A 128 8.21 14.58 -3.88
C VAL A 128 7.17 13.49 -4.03
N ARG A 129 6.94 13.06 -5.26
CA ARG A 129 5.96 12.03 -5.57
C ARG A 129 6.37 10.66 -5.03
N ASP A 130 7.66 10.34 -5.05
CA ASP A 130 8.19 9.12 -4.46
C ASP A 130 8.00 9.13 -2.94
N LEU A 131 8.18 10.29 -2.30
CA LEU A 131 7.89 10.47 -0.88
C LEU A 131 6.40 10.27 -0.58
N ASP A 132 5.51 10.86 -1.38
CA ASP A 132 4.06 10.69 -1.23
C ASP A 132 3.63 9.23 -1.42
N GLN A 133 4.29 8.48 -2.30
CA GLN A 133 4.05 7.07 -2.50
C GLN A 133 4.50 6.22 -1.30
N ILE A 134 5.67 6.51 -0.73
CA ILE A 134 6.15 5.89 0.50
C ILE A 134 5.20 6.21 1.66
N ARG A 135 4.78 7.46 1.78
CA ARG A 135 3.81 7.89 2.79
C ARG A 135 2.49 7.14 2.65
N SER A 136 1.94 7.07 1.43
CA SER A 136 0.70 6.34 1.15
C SER A 136 0.80 4.85 1.50
N PHE A 137 1.95 4.22 1.24
CA PHE A 137 2.21 2.85 1.65
C PHE A 137 2.25 2.71 3.18
N LEU A 138 2.97 3.60 3.87
CA LEU A 138 3.13 3.56 5.33
C LEU A 138 1.84 3.89 6.09
N THR A 139 0.99 4.77 5.55
CA THR A 139 -0.33 5.09 6.15
C THR A 139 -1.41 4.10 5.77
N GLY A 140 -1.17 3.28 4.74
CA GLY A 140 -2.12 2.30 4.23
C GLY A 140 -2.05 0.94 4.93
N GLN A 141 -2.59 -0.08 4.25
CA GLN A 141 -2.61 -1.46 4.73
C GLN A 141 -1.24 -2.18 4.59
N GLY A 142 -0.25 -1.57 3.94
CA GLY A 142 1.05 -2.17 3.65
C GLY A 142 1.80 -2.69 4.88
N PRO A 143 2.05 -1.86 5.90
CA PRO A 143 2.73 -2.29 7.13
C PRO A 143 1.98 -3.40 7.88
N ILE A 144 0.64 -3.32 7.89
CA ILE A 144 -0.23 -4.30 8.54
C ILE A 144 -0.10 -5.65 7.85
N ALA A 145 -0.18 -5.69 6.51
CA ALA A 145 -0.04 -6.91 5.73
C ALA A 145 1.32 -7.59 5.96
N ILE A 146 2.40 -6.82 6.08
CA ILE A 146 3.75 -7.36 6.39
C ILE A 146 3.78 -8.02 7.77
N VAL A 147 3.13 -7.41 8.77
CA VAL A 147 3.08 -7.94 10.15
C VAL A 147 2.15 -9.15 10.26
N ASP A 148 1.10 -9.21 9.45
CA ASP A 148 0.16 -10.34 9.42
C ASP A 148 0.69 -11.54 8.60
N LEU A 149 1.66 -11.34 7.72
CA LEU A 149 2.24 -12.39 6.88
C LEU A 149 2.80 -13.60 7.66
N PRO A 150 3.50 -13.43 8.82
CA PRO A 150 3.95 -14.56 9.63
C PRO A 150 2.84 -15.43 10.23
N TRP A 151 1.59 -14.93 10.25
CA TRP A 151 0.45 -15.70 10.76
C TRP A 151 -0.10 -16.71 9.76
N ILE A 152 0.19 -16.55 8.47
CA ILE A 152 -0.23 -17.51 7.42
C ILE A 152 0.27 -18.94 7.74
N PRO A 153 1.57 -19.19 7.97
CA PRO A 153 2.05 -20.53 8.33
C PRO A 153 1.51 -21.03 9.68
N VAL A 154 1.21 -20.13 10.63
CA VAL A 154 0.60 -20.50 11.92
C VAL A 154 -0.81 -21.05 11.71
N PHE A 155 -1.66 -20.35 10.94
CA PHE A 155 -2.98 -20.84 10.61
C PHE A 155 -2.95 -22.14 9.79
N LEU A 156 -2.02 -22.25 8.84
CA LEU A 156 -1.83 -23.47 8.08
C LEU A 156 -1.45 -24.64 8.97
N LEU A 157 -0.56 -24.42 9.94
CA LEU A 157 -0.19 -25.42 10.94
C LEU A 157 -1.41 -25.87 11.77
N ILE A 158 -2.23 -24.93 12.22
CA ILE A 158 -3.48 -25.23 12.96
C ILE A 158 -4.41 -26.11 12.11
N CYS A 159 -4.60 -25.76 10.83
CA CYS A 159 -5.40 -26.58 9.91
C CYS A 159 -4.84 -27.98 9.74
N CYS A 160 -3.51 -28.14 9.62
CA CYS A 160 -2.85 -29.45 9.53
C CYS A 160 -3.01 -30.27 10.81
N LEU A 161 -2.98 -29.63 11.98
CA LEU A 161 -3.16 -30.31 13.28
C LEU A 161 -4.59 -30.82 13.49
N ILE A 162 -5.59 -30.10 12.95
CA ILE A 162 -6.99 -30.55 13.00
C ILE A 162 -7.18 -31.72 12.05
N HIS A 163 -6.77 -31.59 10.80
CA HIS A 163 -6.84 -32.67 9.83
C HIS A 163 -5.85 -32.44 8.68
N PRO A 164 -4.98 -33.41 8.33
CA PRO A 164 -3.95 -33.22 7.29
C PRO A 164 -4.52 -32.82 5.93
N TRP A 165 -5.65 -33.35 5.52
CA TRP A 165 -6.30 -33.00 4.25
C TRP A 165 -6.78 -31.54 4.20
N LEU A 166 -7.25 -30.99 5.35
CA LEU A 166 -7.62 -29.58 5.44
C LEU A 166 -6.41 -28.67 5.27
N GLY A 167 -5.26 -29.06 5.85
CA GLY A 167 -4.00 -28.36 5.67
C GLY A 167 -3.54 -28.34 4.21
N ILE A 168 -3.60 -29.50 3.54
CA ILE A 168 -3.25 -29.60 2.11
C ILE A 168 -4.20 -28.75 1.25
N LEU A 169 -5.50 -28.83 1.48
CA LEU A 169 -6.50 -28.05 0.74
C LEU A 169 -6.29 -26.54 0.93
N SER A 170 -6.02 -26.12 2.17
CA SER A 170 -5.74 -24.71 2.48
C SER A 170 -4.44 -24.23 1.82
N LEU A 171 -3.41 -25.08 1.79
CA LEU A 171 -2.15 -24.80 1.10
C LEU A 171 -2.36 -24.63 -0.41
N VAL A 172 -3.06 -25.58 -1.03
CA VAL A 172 -3.37 -25.52 -2.48
C VAL A 172 -4.19 -24.27 -2.81
N GLY A 173 -5.24 -23.96 -2.03
CA GLY A 173 -6.02 -22.73 -2.18
C GLY A 173 -5.17 -21.47 -2.02
N GLY A 174 -4.31 -21.44 -1.00
CA GLY A 174 -3.38 -20.32 -0.77
C GLY A 174 -2.38 -20.12 -1.91
N VAL A 175 -1.80 -21.21 -2.43
CA VAL A 175 -0.90 -21.16 -3.60
C VAL A 175 -1.65 -20.71 -4.85
N MET A 176 -2.87 -21.18 -5.06
CA MET A 176 -3.71 -20.77 -6.19
C MET A 176 -4.02 -19.26 -6.13
N LEU A 177 -4.42 -18.74 -4.96
CA LEU A 177 -4.66 -17.31 -4.75
C LEU A 177 -3.39 -16.48 -4.93
N ALA A 178 -2.26 -16.94 -4.39
CA ALA A 178 -0.97 -16.26 -4.55
C ALA A 178 -0.54 -16.21 -6.02
N THR A 179 -0.71 -17.30 -6.77
CA THR A 179 -0.40 -17.33 -8.21
C THR A 179 -1.32 -16.42 -9.00
N ALA A 180 -2.62 -16.40 -8.71
CA ALA A 180 -3.58 -15.48 -9.33
C ALA A 180 -3.20 -14.02 -9.05
N ALA A 181 -2.88 -13.68 -7.80
CA ALA A 181 -2.43 -12.34 -7.42
C ALA A 181 -1.14 -11.91 -8.15
N LEU A 182 -0.15 -12.80 -8.27
CA LEU A 182 1.08 -12.55 -9.01
C LEU A 182 0.85 -12.38 -10.51
N LEU A 183 -0.07 -13.14 -11.10
CA LEU A 183 -0.45 -13.00 -12.51
C LEU A 183 -1.15 -11.67 -12.74
N THR A 184 -2.10 -11.29 -11.89
CA THR A 184 -2.79 -9.99 -11.92
C THR A 184 -1.78 -8.85 -11.84
N GLU A 185 -0.88 -8.91 -10.87
CA GLU A 185 0.16 -7.89 -10.69
C GLU A 185 1.04 -7.74 -11.93
N ARG A 186 1.50 -8.86 -12.51
CA ARG A 186 2.33 -8.83 -13.72
C ARG A 186 1.58 -8.31 -14.94
N ALA A 187 0.34 -8.75 -15.12
CA ALA A 187 -0.51 -8.33 -16.23
C ALA A 187 -0.88 -6.84 -16.14
N SER A 188 -1.14 -6.34 -14.92
CA SER A 188 -1.56 -4.96 -14.68
C SER A 188 -0.41 -3.95 -14.73
N ARG A 189 0.85 -4.36 -14.54
CA ARG A 189 2.00 -3.45 -14.47
C ARG A 189 2.22 -2.63 -15.74
N ALA A 190 2.12 -3.24 -16.92
CA ALA A 190 2.36 -2.56 -18.18
C ALA A 190 1.24 -1.55 -18.51
N PRO A 191 -0.06 -1.92 -18.47
CA PRO A 191 -1.16 -0.98 -18.66
C PRO A 191 -1.16 0.16 -17.64
N ALA A 192 -0.92 -0.15 -16.36
CA ALA A 192 -0.87 0.86 -15.32
C ALA A 192 0.27 1.88 -15.51
N ARG A 193 1.44 1.43 -16.00
CA ARG A 193 2.56 2.33 -16.34
C ARG A 193 2.18 3.25 -17.50
N GLU A 194 1.52 2.74 -18.53
CA GLU A 194 1.10 3.56 -19.68
C GLU A 194 0.02 4.57 -19.29
N ALA A 195 -0.97 4.16 -18.49
CA ALA A 195 -1.97 5.07 -17.93
C ALA A 195 -1.31 6.19 -17.09
N ASN A 196 -0.35 5.85 -16.23
CA ASN A 196 0.41 6.83 -15.47
C ASN A 196 1.25 7.77 -16.35
N ARG A 197 1.85 7.25 -17.43
CA ARG A 197 2.62 8.05 -18.38
C ARG A 197 1.73 9.06 -19.12
N SER A 198 0.59 8.60 -19.61
CA SER A 198 -0.40 9.44 -20.28
C SER A 198 -0.99 10.50 -19.33
N ALA A 199 -1.26 10.14 -18.07
CA ALA A 199 -1.68 11.06 -17.03
C ALA A 199 -0.64 12.17 -16.78
N ARG A 200 0.65 11.80 -16.74
CA ARG A 200 1.76 12.78 -16.60
C ARG A 200 1.85 13.72 -17.79
N ALA A 201 1.78 13.21 -19.02
CA ALA A 201 1.83 14.02 -20.22
C ALA A 201 0.69 15.06 -20.23
N ARG A 202 -0.51 14.64 -19.85
CA ARG A 202 -1.68 15.50 -19.68
C ARG A 202 -1.48 16.59 -18.63
N SER A 203 -0.92 16.24 -17.46
CA SER A 203 -0.66 17.20 -16.38
C SER A 203 0.39 18.24 -16.77
N ILE A 204 1.45 17.81 -17.46
CA ILE A 204 2.50 18.73 -17.94
C ILE A 204 1.94 19.73 -18.95
N MET A 205 1.07 19.26 -19.87
CA MET A 205 0.41 20.15 -20.83
C MET A 205 -0.47 21.18 -20.13
N LEU A 206 -1.34 20.74 -19.19
CA LEU A 206 -2.19 21.65 -18.42
C LEU A 206 -1.39 22.71 -17.66
N GLU A 207 -0.28 22.33 -17.07
CA GLU A 207 0.56 23.26 -16.33
C GLU A 207 1.26 24.26 -17.28
N ALA A 208 1.65 23.81 -18.48
CA ALA A 208 2.20 24.70 -19.50
C ALA A 208 1.14 25.68 -20.03
N ASP A 209 -0.07 25.20 -20.30
CA ASP A 209 -1.19 26.02 -20.77
C ASP A 209 -1.59 27.05 -19.70
N ARG A 210 -1.64 26.65 -18.43
CA ARG A 210 -1.91 27.54 -17.31
C ARG A 210 -0.86 28.65 -17.18
N ARG A 211 0.42 28.33 -17.33
CA ARG A 211 1.51 29.33 -17.25
C ARG A 211 1.50 30.32 -18.41
N ASN A 212 1.04 29.87 -19.58
CA ASN A 212 1.04 30.71 -20.79
C ASN A 212 -0.37 31.17 -21.17
N SER A 213 -1.35 31.12 -20.26
CA SER A 213 -2.75 31.39 -20.55
C SER A 213 -3.00 32.79 -21.17
N GLU A 214 -2.35 33.83 -20.64
CA GLU A 214 -2.47 35.19 -21.18
C GLU A 214 -1.98 35.30 -22.63
N THR A 215 -0.82 34.72 -22.92
CA THR A 215 -0.25 34.71 -24.27
C THR A 215 -1.11 33.86 -25.22
N THR A 216 -1.61 32.73 -24.75
CA THR A 216 -2.49 31.85 -25.52
C THR A 216 -3.78 32.53 -25.93
N THR A 217 -4.42 33.22 -24.99
CA THR A 217 -5.66 33.96 -25.24
C THR A 217 -5.41 35.14 -26.18
N ALA A 218 -4.33 35.89 -25.97
CA ALA A 218 -3.96 37.00 -26.83
C ALA A 218 -3.67 36.60 -28.27
N MET A 219 -3.14 35.40 -28.48
CA MET A 219 -2.82 34.83 -29.81
C MET A 219 -3.97 34.03 -30.45
N GLY A 220 -5.10 33.84 -29.75
CA GLY A 220 -6.26 33.09 -30.25
C GLY A 220 -6.00 31.60 -30.46
N LEU A 221 -5.05 30.99 -29.72
CA LEU A 221 -4.61 29.59 -29.87
C LEU A 221 -5.49 28.58 -29.12
N GLU A 222 -6.58 29.01 -28.50
CA GLU A 222 -7.44 28.16 -27.66
C GLU A 222 -7.96 26.91 -28.38
N ALA A 223 -8.39 27.08 -29.65
CA ALA A 223 -8.91 25.96 -30.45
C ALA A 223 -7.83 24.90 -30.72
N ALA A 224 -6.61 25.31 -31.07
CA ALA A 224 -5.50 24.39 -31.33
C ALA A 224 -5.05 23.65 -30.07
N LEU A 225 -5.01 24.32 -28.92
CA LEU A 225 -4.69 23.71 -27.63
C LEU A 225 -5.78 22.75 -27.17
N THR A 226 -7.06 23.10 -27.38
CA THR A 226 -8.19 22.21 -27.09
C THR A 226 -8.12 20.92 -27.91
N GLN A 227 -7.81 21.01 -29.21
CA GLN A 227 -7.63 19.83 -30.04
C GLN A 227 -6.48 18.94 -29.57
N ARG A 228 -5.35 19.53 -29.21
CA ARG A 228 -4.21 18.81 -28.64
C ARG A 228 -4.54 18.14 -27.30
N TRP A 229 -5.27 18.85 -26.45
CA TRP A 229 -5.79 18.31 -25.20
C TRP A 229 -6.69 17.10 -25.42
N GLN A 230 -7.65 17.20 -26.36
CA GLN A 230 -8.55 16.09 -26.69
C GLN A 230 -7.79 14.84 -27.13
N ALA A 231 -6.75 14.98 -27.95
CA ALA A 231 -5.90 13.87 -28.39
C ALA A 231 -5.17 13.20 -27.21
N LEU A 232 -4.57 13.98 -26.32
CA LEU A 232 -3.89 13.46 -25.13
C LEU A 232 -4.87 12.82 -24.13
N ASN A 233 -6.06 13.43 -23.98
CA ASN A 233 -7.09 12.90 -23.09
C ASN A 233 -7.69 11.59 -23.61
N ALA A 234 -7.90 11.46 -24.92
CA ALA A 234 -8.34 10.21 -25.54
C ALA A 234 -7.31 9.07 -25.32
N GLY A 235 -6.03 9.36 -25.50
CA GLY A 235 -4.97 8.40 -25.20
C GLY A 235 -4.91 7.98 -23.73
N TYR A 236 -5.14 8.91 -22.82
CA TYR A 236 -5.22 8.60 -21.38
C TYR A 236 -6.44 7.72 -21.05
N LEU A 237 -7.63 8.05 -21.59
CA LEU A 237 -8.84 7.27 -21.33
C LEU A 237 -8.70 5.83 -21.85
N ALA A 238 -8.19 5.65 -23.07
CA ALA A 238 -7.93 4.32 -23.63
C ALA A 238 -6.94 3.50 -22.78
N ALA A 239 -5.89 4.13 -22.24
CA ALA A 239 -4.93 3.46 -21.36
C ALA A 239 -5.54 3.08 -20.01
N VAL A 240 -6.43 3.92 -19.46
CA VAL A 240 -7.15 3.65 -18.20
C VAL A 240 -8.16 2.52 -18.41
N GLU A 241 -8.95 2.53 -19.48
CA GLU A 241 -9.89 1.47 -19.82
C GLU A 241 -9.16 0.12 -19.93
N LEU A 242 -8.08 0.05 -20.69
CA LEU A 242 -7.29 -1.17 -20.82
C LEU A 242 -6.75 -1.66 -19.48
N SER A 243 -6.29 -0.75 -18.62
CA SER A 243 -5.82 -1.07 -17.27
C SER A 243 -6.94 -1.63 -16.39
N SER A 244 -8.13 -1.02 -16.47
CA SER A 244 -9.32 -1.42 -15.72
C SER A 244 -9.83 -2.79 -16.16
N ASP A 245 -9.88 -3.05 -17.46
CA ASP A 245 -10.34 -4.33 -18.03
C ASP A 245 -9.44 -5.48 -17.59
N VAL A 246 -8.13 -5.29 -17.64
CA VAL A 246 -7.16 -6.29 -17.17
C VAL A 246 -7.37 -6.58 -15.68
N ILE A 247 -7.51 -5.55 -14.84
CA ILE A 247 -7.73 -5.73 -13.40
C ILE A 247 -9.06 -6.45 -13.17
N SER A 248 -10.14 -6.03 -13.81
CA SER A 248 -11.48 -6.61 -13.65
C SER A 248 -11.51 -8.08 -14.04
N PHE A 249 -10.88 -8.44 -15.15
CA PHE A 249 -10.80 -9.83 -15.62
C PHE A 249 -10.13 -10.74 -14.60
N TYR A 250 -8.97 -10.33 -14.06
CA TYR A 250 -8.24 -11.15 -13.08
C TYR A 250 -8.83 -11.10 -11.67
N THR A 251 -9.65 -10.11 -11.34
CA THR A 251 -10.32 -10.02 -10.03
C THR A 251 -11.62 -10.82 -10.00
N SER A 252 -12.20 -11.11 -11.17
CA SER A 252 -13.42 -11.93 -11.31
C SER A 252 -13.15 -13.44 -11.38
N LEU A 253 -11.91 -13.87 -11.48
CA LEU A 253 -11.44 -15.26 -11.47
C LEU A 253 -11.22 -15.74 -10.05
#